data_3187a23234312f822ab773e52f264658
#
_entry.id   3187a23234312f822ab773e52f264658
#
_cell.length_a   1.000
_cell.length_b   1.000
_cell.length_c   1.000
_cell.angle_alpha   90.00
_cell.angle_beta   90.00
_cell.angle_gamma   90.00
#
_symmetry.space_group_name_H-M   'P 1'
#
loop_
_entity.id
_entity.type
_entity.pdbx_description
1 polymer ?
#
loop_
_entity_poly.entity_id
_entity_poly.type
_entity_poly.pdbx_seq_one_letter_code
_entity_poly.pdbx_strand_id
1 'polypeptide(L)'
;MLRVLRQVGDVVNKALKYALDLVQPDVPVLEICEKVEAFIRANDARPAFPVNISINEVAAHYTAKRGDNLLIPKTGLVKIDVGAQRDGYIVDAAVTVALGPVFTNLAKAARAALEAALNTAKPGIKAWQIGDAVERTIKNYGFNPIYNLTGHKIERYLLHAGYVIPNYPDKSAS
;
A
#
# COMPACT_ATOMS: atom_id res chain seq x y z
N MET A 1 17.00 15.90 2.76
CA MET A 1 15.90 15.03 3.17
C MET A 1 14.68 15.17 2.26
N LEU A 2 13.88 16.23 2.32
CA LEU A 2 12.62 16.35 1.54
C LEU A 2 12.78 16.19 0.03
N ARG A 3 13.87 16.66 -0.57
CA ARG A 3 14.16 16.48 -2.00
C ARG A 3 14.29 14.99 -2.37
N VAL A 4 15.02 14.22 -1.57
CA VAL A 4 15.21 12.77 -1.81
C VAL A 4 13.89 12.02 -1.63
N LEU A 5 13.12 12.31 -0.59
CA LEU A 5 11.80 11.70 -0.38
C LEU A 5 10.83 11.98 -1.55
N ARG A 6 10.82 13.19 -2.11
CA ARG A 6 10.02 13.49 -3.30
C ARG A 6 10.47 12.68 -4.52
N GLN A 7 11.78 12.60 -4.77
CA GLN A 7 12.32 11.80 -5.87
C GLN A 7 11.97 10.31 -5.74
N VAL A 8 12.10 9.75 -4.52
CA VAL A 8 11.70 8.36 -4.25
C VAL A 8 10.19 8.17 -4.38
N GLY A 9 9.40 9.15 -3.91
CA GLY A 9 7.94 9.15 -4.07
C GLY A 9 7.51 9.14 -5.54
N ASP A 10 8.22 9.89 -6.40
CA ASP A 10 7.98 9.86 -7.85
C ASP A 10 8.28 8.49 -8.46
N VAL A 11 9.34 7.80 -7.99
CA VAL A 11 9.66 6.43 -8.42
C VAL A 11 8.57 5.46 -7.97
N VAL A 12 8.14 5.50 -6.69
CA VAL A 12 7.05 4.65 -6.17
C VAL A 12 5.76 4.87 -6.95
N ASN A 13 5.38 6.12 -7.21
CA ASN A 13 4.17 6.44 -7.97
C ASN A 13 4.23 5.89 -9.41
N LYS A 14 5.39 6.01 -10.08
CA LYS A 14 5.58 5.43 -11.41
C LYS A 14 5.58 3.90 -11.38
N ALA A 15 6.20 3.29 -10.37
CA ALA A 15 6.23 1.85 -10.18
C ALA A 15 4.82 1.27 -9.94
N LEU A 16 3.99 1.95 -9.12
CA LEU A 16 2.59 1.57 -8.93
C LEU A 16 1.79 1.67 -10.21
N LYS A 17 1.95 2.74 -11.00
CA LYS A 17 1.28 2.86 -12.32
C LYS A 17 1.70 1.75 -13.26
N TYR A 18 3.00 1.47 -13.34
CA TYR A 18 3.51 0.36 -14.14
C TYR A 18 2.95 -0.99 -13.67
N ALA A 19 2.89 -1.23 -12.37
CA ALA A 19 2.31 -2.44 -11.81
C ALA A 19 0.82 -2.59 -12.17
N LEU A 20 0.05 -1.50 -12.15
CA LEU A 20 -1.36 -1.49 -12.55
C LEU A 20 -1.56 -1.98 -14.00
N ASP A 21 -0.68 -1.57 -14.91
CA ASP A 21 -0.73 -1.98 -16.33
C ASP A 21 -0.40 -3.47 -16.51
N LEU A 22 0.36 -4.06 -15.59
CA LEU A 22 0.73 -5.48 -15.60
C LEU A 22 -0.34 -6.40 -14.99
N VAL A 23 -1.26 -5.88 -14.16
CA VAL A 23 -2.30 -6.68 -13.52
C VAL A 23 -3.38 -7.05 -14.53
N GLN A 24 -3.17 -8.20 -15.17
CA GLN A 24 -4.12 -8.81 -16.10
C GLN A 24 -4.40 -10.26 -15.67
N PRO A 25 -5.62 -10.79 -15.90
CA PRO A 25 -5.92 -12.19 -15.62
C PRO A 25 -4.87 -13.14 -16.20
N ASP A 26 -4.59 -14.20 -15.45
CA ASP A 26 -3.68 -15.29 -15.80
C ASP A 26 -2.19 -14.88 -15.90
N VAL A 27 -1.81 -13.63 -15.59
CA VAL A 27 -0.41 -13.20 -15.47
C VAL A 27 0.18 -13.74 -14.15
N PRO A 28 1.39 -14.34 -14.17
CA PRO A 28 2.06 -14.80 -12.95
C PRO A 28 2.39 -13.63 -11.98
N VAL A 29 2.04 -13.79 -10.72
CA VAL A 29 2.34 -12.79 -9.67
C VAL A 29 3.85 -12.56 -9.56
N LEU A 30 4.66 -13.62 -9.67
CA LEU A 30 6.12 -13.52 -9.66
C LEU A 30 6.65 -12.59 -10.76
N GLU A 31 6.12 -12.72 -11.98
CA GLU A 31 6.52 -11.88 -13.11
C GLU A 31 6.27 -10.39 -12.85
N ILE A 32 5.12 -10.06 -12.23
CA ILE A 32 4.79 -8.68 -11.88
C ILE A 32 5.76 -8.16 -10.81
N CYS A 33 6.01 -8.94 -9.75
CA CYS A 33 6.96 -8.58 -8.70
C CYS A 33 8.36 -8.27 -9.27
N GLU A 34 8.89 -9.19 -10.10
CA GLU A 34 10.22 -9.04 -10.71
C GLU A 34 10.31 -7.80 -11.63
N LYS A 35 9.30 -7.58 -12.48
CA LYS A 35 9.24 -6.42 -13.39
C LYS A 35 9.17 -5.10 -12.62
N VAL A 36 8.36 -5.02 -11.57
CA VAL A 36 8.22 -3.81 -10.76
C VAL A 36 9.50 -3.51 -9.99
N GLU A 37 10.14 -4.53 -9.41
CA GLU A 37 11.43 -4.36 -8.75
C GLU A 37 12.55 -3.94 -9.72
N ALA A 38 12.59 -4.53 -10.92
CA ALA A 38 13.52 -4.12 -11.96
C ALA A 38 13.29 -2.66 -12.39
N PHE A 39 12.02 -2.24 -12.52
CA PHE A 39 11.67 -0.85 -12.79
C PHE A 39 12.18 0.11 -11.71
N ILE A 40 12.02 -0.23 -10.43
CA ILE A 40 12.53 0.59 -9.32
C ILE A 40 14.05 0.75 -9.44
N ARG A 41 14.78 -0.34 -9.71
CA ARG A 41 16.25 -0.32 -9.86
C ARG A 41 16.69 0.50 -11.07
N ALA A 42 15.95 0.44 -12.18
CA ALA A 42 16.23 1.22 -13.39
C ALA A 42 15.97 2.74 -13.21
N ASN A 43 15.28 3.14 -12.14
CA ASN A 43 14.99 4.53 -11.80
C ASN A 43 15.82 5.05 -10.60
N ASP A 44 17.06 4.59 -10.47
CA ASP A 44 18.02 5.02 -9.43
C ASP A 44 17.49 4.90 -8.00
N ALA A 45 16.68 3.91 -7.72
CA ALA A 45 16.21 3.56 -6.39
C ALA A 45 16.41 2.05 -6.13
N ARG A 46 16.18 1.61 -4.91
CA ARG A 46 16.17 0.19 -4.55
C ARG A 46 14.84 -0.16 -3.91
N PRO A 47 14.28 -1.35 -4.11
CA PRO A 47 13.16 -1.81 -3.31
C PRO A 47 13.50 -1.68 -1.81
N ALA A 48 12.58 -1.11 -1.03
CA ALA A 48 12.72 -1.03 0.42
C ALA A 48 12.35 -2.35 1.08
N PHE A 49 11.46 -3.09 0.44
CA PHE A 49 11.06 -4.47 0.73
C PHE A 49 10.66 -5.14 -0.59
N PRO A 50 10.56 -6.48 -0.66
CA PRO A 50 10.07 -7.17 -1.85
C PRO A 50 8.67 -6.69 -2.23
N VAL A 51 8.40 -6.48 -3.52
CA VAL A 51 7.06 -6.09 -3.97
C VAL A 51 6.02 -7.09 -3.48
N ASN A 52 4.98 -6.62 -2.81
CA ASN A 52 3.90 -7.47 -2.35
C ASN A 52 2.69 -7.38 -3.29
N ILE A 53 2.12 -8.53 -3.65
CA ILE A 53 0.88 -8.64 -4.42
C ILE A 53 -0.05 -9.60 -3.69
N SER A 54 -0.96 -9.06 -2.94
CA SER A 54 -1.90 -9.81 -2.09
C SER A 54 -3.27 -9.89 -2.75
N ILE A 55 -3.85 -11.09 -2.84
CA ILE A 55 -5.08 -11.35 -3.59
C ILE A 55 -6.20 -11.75 -2.64
N ASN A 56 -7.39 -11.18 -2.83
CA ASN A 56 -8.63 -11.46 -2.11
C ASN A 56 -8.46 -11.37 -0.58
N GLU A 57 -8.67 -12.48 0.14
CA GLU A 57 -8.58 -12.60 1.59
C GLU A 57 -7.19 -12.38 2.17
N VAL A 58 -6.14 -12.54 1.37
CA VAL A 58 -4.79 -12.15 1.79
C VAL A 58 -4.71 -10.63 1.80
N ALA A 59 -4.73 -10.03 2.99
CA ALA A 59 -4.83 -8.58 3.13
C ALA A 59 -3.55 -7.85 2.73
N ALA A 60 -2.37 -8.38 3.10
CA ALA A 60 -1.07 -7.76 2.87
C ALA A 60 0.08 -8.79 2.93
N HIS A 61 1.29 -8.34 2.62
CA HIS A 61 2.57 -9.01 2.84
C HIS A 61 2.82 -10.27 2.01
N TYR A 62 2.01 -10.57 1.01
CA TYR A 62 2.32 -11.67 0.11
C TYR A 62 3.31 -11.21 -0.96
N THR A 63 4.45 -11.84 -1.01
CA THR A 63 5.41 -11.72 -2.11
C THR A 63 5.66 -13.08 -2.76
N ALA A 64 5.67 -13.12 -4.09
CA ALA A 64 5.89 -14.36 -4.82
C ALA A 64 7.33 -14.85 -4.65
N LYS A 65 7.51 -16.13 -4.41
CA LYS A 65 8.81 -16.79 -4.29
C LYS A 65 9.22 -17.39 -5.64
N ARG A 66 10.50 -17.66 -5.79
CA ARG A 66 11.00 -18.40 -6.96
C ARG A 66 10.26 -19.74 -7.08
N GLY A 67 9.68 -19.99 -8.25
CA GLY A 67 8.85 -21.17 -8.50
C GLY A 67 7.39 -21.05 -8.05
N ASP A 68 6.97 -19.87 -7.61
CA ASP A 68 5.58 -19.60 -7.30
C ASP A 68 4.72 -19.62 -8.58
N ASN A 69 3.59 -20.32 -8.53
CA ASN A 69 2.67 -20.50 -9.65
C ASN A 69 1.37 -19.68 -9.50
N LEU A 70 1.31 -18.77 -8.51
CA LEU A 70 0.12 -17.95 -8.30
C LEU A 70 -0.09 -17.01 -9.48
N LEU A 71 -1.31 -17.00 -10.01
CA LEU A 71 -1.73 -16.16 -11.13
C LEU A 71 -2.71 -15.09 -10.66
N ILE A 72 -2.74 -13.98 -11.38
CA ILE A 72 -3.78 -12.96 -11.19
C ILE A 72 -5.14 -13.58 -11.56
N PRO A 73 -6.15 -13.50 -10.68
CA PRO A 73 -7.47 -14.09 -10.93
C PRO A 73 -8.24 -13.28 -11.99
N LYS A 74 -9.24 -13.92 -12.60
CA LYS A 74 -10.18 -13.25 -13.54
C LYS A 74 -11.12 -12.28 -12.82
N THR A 75 -11.41 -12.53 -11.55
CA THR A 75 -12.24 -11.67 -10.69
C THR A 75 -11.67 -11.65 -9.27
N GLY A 76 -11.74 -10.52 -8.59
CA GLY A 76 -11.24 -10.39 -7.22
C GLY A 76 -10.65 -9.02 -6.93
N LEU A 77 -9.92 -8.95 -5.83
CA LEU A 77 -9.11 -7.80 -5.41
C LEU A 77 -7.64 -8.13 -5.48
N VAL A 78 -6.86 -7.27 -6.11
CA VAL A 78 -5.40 -7.37 -6.15
C VAL A 78 -4.82 -6.13 -5.50
N LYS A 79 -4.13 -6.29 -4.37
CA LYS A 79 -3.45 -5.23 -3.64
C LYS A 79 -1.98 -5.28 -3.98
N ILE A 80 -1.47 -4.18 -4.50
CA ILE A 80 -0.07 -4.01 -4.90
C ILE A 80 0.56 -3.06 -3.92
N ASP A 81 1.61 -3.49 -3.26
CA ASP A 81 2.30 -2.73 -2.23
C ASP A 81 3.79 -2.61 -2.60
N VAL A 82 4.24 -1.37 -2.73
CA VAL A 82 5.56 -1.02 -3.28
C VAL A 82 6.27 -0.06 -2.35
N GLY A 83 7.43 -0.48 -1.88
CA GLY A 83 8.37 0.39 -1.18
C GLY A 83 9.65 0.60 -1.99
N ALA A 84 10.10 1.85 -2.07
CA ALA A 84 11.40 2.17 -2.63
C ALA A 84 12.22 3.05 -1.69
N GLN A 85 13.54 3.00 -1.83
CA GLN A 85 14.46 3.81 -1.04
C GLN A 85 15.65 4.31 -1.86
N ARG A 86 16.18 5.47 -1.44
CA ARG A 86 17.49 6.00 -1.87
C ARG A 86 18.19 6.57 -0.65
N ASP A 87 19.42 6.14 -0.41
CA ASP A 87 20.21 6.54 0.76
C ASP A 87 19.51 6.33 2.12
N GLY A 88 18.65 5.30 2.18
CA GLY A 88 17.83 4.95 3.34
C GLY A 88 16.54 5.78 3.50
N TYR A 89 16.28 6.75 2.64
CA TYR A 89 15.01 7.47 2.64
C TYR A 89 13.95 6.63 1.91
N ILE A 90 13.01 6.11 2.68
CA ILE A 90 11.99 5.15 2.24
C ILE A 90 10.68 5.89 1.93
N VAL A 91 10.02 5.49 0.84
CA VAL A 91 8.62 5.78 0.55
C VAL A 91 7.91 4.47 0.30
N ASP A 92 6.73 4.33 0.90
CA ASP A 92 5.91 3.12 0.94
C ASP A 92 4.48 3.49 0.56
N ALA A 93 3.91 2.81 -0.42
CA ALA A 93 2.55 3.06 -0.87
C ALA A 93 1.94 1.83 -1.55
N ALA A 94 0.61 1.70 -1.41
CA ALA A 94 -0.14 0.60 -2.00
C ALA A 94 -1.35 1.09 -2.80
N VAL A 95 -1.79 0.26 -3.74
CA VAL A 95 -3.01 0.45 -4.52
C VAL A 95 -3.77 -0.87 -4.66
N THR A 96 -5.09 -0.77 -4.77
CA THR A 96 -5.95 -1.94 -4.98
C THR A 96 -6.63 -1.86 -6.35
N VAL A 97 -6.53 -2.97 -7.11
CA VAL A 97 -7.28 -3.21 -8.34
C VAL A 97 -8.48 -4.09 -8.04
N ALA A 98 -9.67 -3.64 -8.44
CA ALA A 98 -10.88 -4.47 -8.41
C ALA A 98 -11.09 -5.09 -9.80
N LEU A 99 -10.91 -6.40 -9.90
CA LEU A 99 -11.20 -7.19 -11.09
C LEU A 99 -12.67 -7.65 -11.02
N GLY A 100 -13.53 -6.87 -11.67
CA GLY A 100 -14.97 -7.10 -11.69
C GLY A 100 -15.76 -6.15 -10.78
N PRO A 101 -17.06 -5.95 -11.08
CA PRO A 101 -17.89 -4.92 -10.47
C PRO A 101 -18.19 -5.16 -8.99
N VAL A 102 -18.23 -6.41 -8.54
CA VAL A 102 -18.59 -6.80 -7.16
C VAL A 102 -17.64 -6.20 -6.13
N PHE A 103 -16.36 -6.08 -6.47
CA PHE A 103 -15.32 -5.61 -5.54
C PHE A 103 -15.06 -4.11 -5.62
N THR A 104 -15.68 -3.42 -6.57
CA THR A 104 -15.42 -1.99 -6.82
C THR A 104 -15.71 -1.11 -5.61
N ASN A 105 -16.80 -1.36 -4.90
CA ASN A 105 -17.18 -0.56 -3.73
C ASN A 105 -16.20 -0.74 -2.57
N LEU A 106 -15.66 -1.93 -2.35
CA LEU A 106 -14.67 -2.17 -1.31
C LEU A 106 -13.35 -1.43 -1.63
N ALA A 107 -12.90 -1.50 -2.87
CA ALA A 107 -11.70 -0.74 -3.31
C ALA A 107 -11.91 0.79 -3.20
N LYS A 108 -13.11 1.30 -3.55
CA LYS A 108 -13.49 2.71 -3.38
C LYS A 108 -13.50 3.12 -1.91
N ALA A 109 -14.02 2.28 -1.02
CA ALA A 109 -14.03 2.55 0.43
C ALA A 109 -12.62 2.72 0.98
N ALA A 110 -11.69 1.82 0.63
CA ALA A 110 -10.29 1.91 1.04
C ALA A 110 -9.61 3.19 0.49
N ARG A 111 -9.87 3.55 -0.75
CA ARG A 111 -9.33 4.78 -1.36
C ARG A 111 -9.89 6.04 -0.67
N ALA A 112 -11.20 6.11 -0.45
CA ALA A 112 -11.82 7.23 0.24
C ALA A 112 -11.32 7.37 1.69
N ALA A 113 -11.08 6.25 2.38
CA ALA A 113 -10.51 6.24 3.72
C ALA A 113 -9.08 6.78 3.75
N LEU A 114 -8.25 6.43 2.77
CA LEU A 114 -6.90 6.99 2.63
C LEU A 114 -6.95 8.51 2.40
N GLU A 115 -7.85 9.00 1.56
CA GLU A 115 -8.02 10.43 1.31
C GLU A 115 -8.50 11.17 2.57
N ALA A 116 -9.42 10.58 3.34
CA ALA A 116 -9.86 11.12 4.63
C ALA A 116 -8.69 11.16 5.65
N ALA A 117 -7.86 10.12 5.70
CA ALA A 117 -6.67 10.08 6.53
C ALA A 117 -5.68 11.21 6.18
N LEU A 118 -5.36 11.38 4.89
CA LEU A 118 -4.45 12.42 4.39
C LEU A 118 -4.96 13.84 4.68
N ASN A 119 -6.26 14.06 4.51
CA ASN A 119 -6.89 15.35 4.82
C ASN A 119 -6.91 15.66 6.33
N THR A 120 -6.92 14.64 7.17
CA THR A 120 -6.90 14.77 8.64
C THR A 120 -5.49 14.94 9.17
N ALA A 121 -4.48 14.36 8.52
CA ALA A 121 -3.09 14.37 8.95
C ALA A 121 -2.48 15.79 8.85
N LYS A 122 -2.42 16.47 10.00
CA LYS A 122 -1.87 17.83 10.15
C LYS A 122 -1.00 17.91 11.41
N PRO A 123 -0.09 18.89 11.51
CA PRO A 123 0.67 19.10 12.73
C PRO A 123 -0.25 19.23 13.96
N GLY A 124 0.07 18.49 15.02
CA GLY A 124 -0.67 18.50 16.29
C GLY A 124 -1.86 17.51 16.37
N ILE A 125 -2.21 16.85 15.27
CA ILE A 125 -3.23 15.79 15.26
C ILE A 125 -2.67 14.51 15.89
N LYS A 126 -3.47 13.87 16.73
CA LYS A 126 -3.16 12.56 17.31
C LYS A 126 -3.54 11.43 16.34
N ALA A 127 -2.81 10.32 16.36
CA ALA A 127 -3.02 9.18 15.46
C ALA A 127 -4.46 8.64 15.51
N TRP A 128 -5.08 8.56 16.69
CA TRP A 128 -6.44 8.09 16.84
C TRP A 128 -7.49 8.95 16.09
N GLN A 129 -7.21 10.25 15.87
CA GLN A 129 -8.12 11.14 15.10
C GLN A 129 -8.07 10.81 13.61
N ILE A 130 -6.91 10.40 13.11
CA ILE A 130 -6.76 9.87 11.75
C ILE A 130 -7.54 8.54 11.64
N GLY A 131 -7.35 7.64 12.63
CA GLY A 131 -8.09 6.37 12.68
C GLY A 131 -9.60 6.53 12.75
N ASP A 132 -10.10 7.53 13.48
CA ASP A 132 -11.52 7.87 13.53
C ASP A 132 -12.07 8.30 12.14
N ALA A 133 -11.31 9.12 11.43
CA ALA A 133 -11.68 9.53 10.07
C ALA A 133 -11.70 8.34 9.09
N VAL A 134 -10.73 7.43 9.21
CA VAL A 134 -10.66 6.19 8.42
C VAL A 134 -11.87 5.31 8.71
N GLU A 135 -12.13 4.98 9.98
CA GLU A 135 -13.23 4.08 10.35
C GLU A 135 -14.58 4.61 9.92
N ARG A 136 -14.86 5.89 10.20
CA ARG A 136 -16.14 6.52 9.79
C ARG A 136 -16.32 6.45 8.28
N THR A 137 -15.26 6.71 7.52
CA THR A 137 -15.34 6.66 6.05
C THR A 137 -15.65 5.25 5.58
N ILE A 138 -14.95 4.24 6.09
CA ILE A 138 -15.16 2.83 5.72
C ILE A 138 -16.57 2.36 6.09
N LYS A 139 -17.04 2.72 7.29
CA LYS A 139 -18.40 2.38 7.75
C LYS A 139 -19.50 3.01 6.90
N ASN A 140 -19.30 4.23 6.39
CA ASN A 140 -20.25 4.86 5.47
C ASN A 140 -20.42 4.12 4.14
N TYR A 141 -19.42 3.30 3.74
CA TYR A 141 -19.52 2.38 2.61
C TYR A 141 -20.12 1.02 2.98
N GLY A 142 -20.48 0.80 4.26
CA GLY A 142 -21.04 -0.47 4.75
C GLY A 142 -19.98 -1.55 5.05
N PHE A 143 -18.71 -1.17 5.20
CA PHE A 143 -17.60 -2.08 5.50
C PHE A 143 -17.01 -1.82 6.89
N ASN A 144 -16.10 -2.69 7.33
CA ASN A 144 -15.32 -2.51 8.53
C ASN A 144 -13.83 -2.33 8.18
N PRO A 145 -13.09 -1.50 8.93
CA PRO A 145 -11.65 -1.40 8.77
C PRO A 145 -10.94 -2.68 9.25
N ILE A 146 -9.74 -2.90 8.76
CA ILE A 146 -8.85 -3.93 9.32
C ILE A 146 -8.26 -3.39 10.62
N TYR A 147 -8.54 -4.06 11.75
CA TYR A 147 -8.12 -3.60 13.09
C TYR A 147 -6.68 -4.00 13.45
N ASN A 148 -6.15 -5.04 12.85
CA ASN A 148 -4.82 -5.60 13.14
C ASN A 148 -3.73 -5.19 12.13
N LEU A 149 -4.05 -4.30 11.19
CA LEU A 149 -3.08 -3.64 10.32
C LEU A 149 -3.16 -2.13 10.55
N THR A 150 -2.02 -1.46 10.48
CA THR A 150 -1.89 -0.03 10.77
C THR A 150 -1.00 0.66 9.75
N GLY A 151 -1.15 1.96 9.59
CA GLY A 151 -0.08 2.80 9.10
C GLY A 151 1.07 2.85 10.12
N HIS A 152 2.26 3.26 9.71
CA HIS A 152 3.42 3.27 10.58
C HIS A 152 4.39 4.42 10.26
N LYS A 153 5.15 4.84 11.26
CA LYS A 153 6.26 5.76 11.10
C LYS A 153 7.39 5.10 10.33
N ILE A 154 8.01 5.84 9.44
CA ILE A 154 9.22 5.46 8.71
C ILE A 154 10.37 6.36 9.15
N GLU A 155 11.54 5.80 9.40
CA GLU A 155 12.79 6.52 9.61
C GLU A 155 13.84 6.11 8.57
N ARG A 156 14.96 6.81 8.55
CA ARG A 156 16.03 6.49 7.62
C ARG A 156 16.58 5.09 7.88
N TYR A 157 16.55 4.22 6.87
CA TYR A 157 16.89 2.78 6.93
C TYR A 157 16.00 1.93 7.83
N LEU A 158 14.88 2.46 8.32
CA LEU A 158 13.96 1.75 9.20
C LEU A 158 12.52 1.91 8.70
N LEU A 159 11.96 0.83 8.17
CA LEU A 159 10.61 0.81 7.59
C LEU A 159 9.53 0.96 8.68
N HIS A 160 9.65 0.23 9.79
CA HIS A 160 8.72 0.28 10.92
C HIS A 160 9.40 0.90 12.12
N ALA A 161 9.20 2.21 12.32
CA ALA A 161 9.89 3.00 13.34
C ALA A 161 9.08 3.18 14.65
N GLY A 162 8.30 2.19 15.01
CA GLY A 162 7.65 2.04 16.33
C GLY A 162 6.36 2.83 16.55
N TYR A 163 6.11 3.93 15.83
CA TYR A 163 4.86 4.67 15.92
C TYR A 163 3.85 4.16 14.91
N VAL A 164 2.59 3.97 15.32
CA VAL A 164 1.53 3.42 14.47
C VAL A 164 0.36 4.39 14.30
N ILE A 165 -0.31 4.30 13.16
CA ILE A 165 -1.55 5.01 12.86
C ILE A 165 -2.63 3.96 12.65
N PRO A 166 -3.52 3.75 13.63
CA PRO A 166 -4.57 2.74 13.54
C PRO A 166 -5.63 3.14 12.50
N ASN A 167 -6.39 2.15 12.02
CA ASN A 167 -7.52 2.37 11.11
C ASN A 167 -8.85 2.65 11.86
N TYR A 168 -8.80 2.86 13.16
CA TYR A 168 -9.93 3.10 14.06
C TYR A 168 -9.48 4.01 15.22
N PRO A 169 -10.40 4.61 16.02
CA PRO A 169 -10.03 5.57 17.06
C PRO A 169 -9.42 4.92 18.31
N ASP A 170 -8.25 4.31 18.15
CA ASP A 170 -7.46 3.77 19.27
C ASP A 170 -6.72 4.89 20.00
N LYS A 171 -7.23 5.30 21.14
CA LYS A 171 -6.63 6.34 22.00
C LYS A 171 -5.35 5.89 22.71
N SER A 172 -5.05 4.59 22.71
CA SER A 172 -3.82 4.03 23.28
C SER A 172 -2.64 4.07 22.29
N ALA A 173 -2.92 4.24 20.98
CA ALA A 173 -1.90 4.37 19.95
C ALA A 173 -1.13 5.70 20.12
N SER A 174 0.17 5.60 20.33
CA SER A 174 1.10 6.72 20.54
C SER A 174 2.25 6.67 19.53
#